data_5203b33b9572b897fa8113fd67c9ffce
#
_entry.id   5203b33b9572b897fa8113fd67c9ffce
#
_cell.length_a   1.000
_cell.length_b   1.000
_cell.length_c   1.000
_cell.angle_alpha   90.00
_cell.angle_beta   90.00
_cell.angle_gamma   90.00
#
_symmetry.space_group_name_H-M   'P 1'
#
loop_
_entity.id
_entity.type
_entity.pdbx_description
1 polymer ?
#
loop_
_entity_poly.entity_id
_entity_poly.type
_entity_poly.pdbx_seq_one_letter_code
_entity_poly.pdbx_strand_id
1 'polypeptide(L)'
;EEADILASQFGWSVAVDGKNYRRVVPSPEPILIPDISVIEILLKHNIIVICAGGGGIPIVRQADGSSIGVEAVIDKDKASALLAKKLGADMLLMLTDVDNIYKNWGMDNQSSIGKITVSEISNMSFANGSMGPKVEAACDFVNASSGKAGIGTLKDALNIIEGKAGTLIF
;
A
#
# COMPACT_ATOMS: atom_id res chain seq x y z
N GLU A 1 -21.84 -16.42 16.33
CA GLU A 1 -21.92 -17.04 17.69
C GLU A 1 -20.52 -17.29 18.25
N GLU A 2 -19.64 -18.10 17.62
CA GLU A 2 -18.27 -18.34 18.11
C GLU A 2 -17.43 -17.04 18.09
N ALA A 3 -17.51 -16.25 17.02
CA ALA A 3 -16.82 -14.96 16.92
C ALA A 3 -17.24 -13.96 18.00
N ASP A 4 -18.53 -13.94 18.37
CA ASP A 4 -19.07 -13.05 19.41
C ASP A 4 -18.59 -13.48 20.80
N ILE A 5 -18.49 -14.80 21.04
CA ILE A 5 -17.94 -15.35 22.29
C ILE A 5 -16.47 -14.94 22.46
N LEU A 6 -15.65 -15.14 21.41
CA LEU A 6 -14.23 -14.76 21.44
C LEU A 6 -14.05 -13.24 21.56
N ALA A 7 -14.86 -12.45 20.84
CA ALA A 7 -14.85 -11.00 20.97
C ALA A 7 -15.13 -10.55 22.39
N SER A 8 -16.15 -11.11 23.03
CA SER A 8 -16.49 -10.78 24.43
C SER A 8 -15.43 -11.24 25.42
N GLN A 9 -14.85 -12.45 25.23
CA GLN A 9 -13.86 -13.02 26.13
C GLN A 9 -12.53 -12.25 26.12
N PHE A 10 -12.11 -11.76 24.94
CA PHE A 10 -10.81 -11.12 24.75
C PHE A 10 -10.90 -9.61 24.53
N GLY A 11 -12.09 -9.02 24.52
CA GLY A 11 -12.29 -7.61 24.22
C GLY A 11 -11.96 -7.26 22.75
N TRP A 12 -12.10 -8.21 21.83
CA TRP A 12 -11.74 -8.00 20.41
C TRP A 12 -12.88 -7.36 19.62
N SER A 13 -12.52 -6.53 18.65
CA SER A 13 -13.44 -6.15 17.58
C SER A 13 -13.39 -7.19 16.49
N VAL A 14 -14.55 -7.56 15.96
CA VAL A 14 -14.70 -8.53 14.85
C VAL A 14 -15.53 -7.92 13.72
N ALA A 15 -15.22 -8.31 12.49
CA ALA A 15 -15.97 -7.91 11.30
C ALA A 15 -16.17 -9.09 10.35
N VAL A 16 -17.18 -9.01 9.52
CA VAL A 16 -17.48 -9.99 8.47
C VAL A 16 -16.38 -9.94 7.41
N ASP A 17 -15.89 -11.10 6.99
CA ASP A 17 -14.92 -11.28 5.92
C ASP A 17 -15.37 -12.43 5.01
N GLY A 18 -16.09 -12.09 3.95
CA GLY A 18 -16.74 -13.06 3.06
C GLY A 18 -17.78 -13.88 3.81
N LYS A 19 -17.54 -15.20 3.93
CA LYS A 19 -18.41 -16.14 4.67
C LYS A 19 -18.00 -16.32 6.14
N ASN A 20 -16.90 -15.71 6.56
CA ASN A 20 -16.31 -15.87 7.88
C ASN A 20 -16.30 -14.53 8.64
N TYR A 21 -15.82 -14.58 9.88
CA TYR A 21 -15.51 -13.42 10.70
C TYR A 21 -14.00 -13.37 10.93
N ARG A 22 -13.46 -12.17 11.03
CA ARG A 22 -12.08 -11.96 11.45
C ARG A 22 -11.99 -10.92 12.54
N ARG A 23 -10.99 -11.05 13.39
CA ARG A 23 -10.59 -9.99 14.30
C ARG A 23 -10.12 -8.79 13.49
N VAL A 24 -10.56 -7.60 13.87
CA VAL A 24 -10.13 -6.34 13.27
C VAL A 24 -9.51 -5.43 14.31
N VAL A 25 -8.57 -4.62 13.87
CA VAL A 25 -7.89 -3.59 14.66
C VAL A 25 -7.85 -2.29 13.85
N PRO A 26 -7.60 -1.12 14.46
CA PRO A 26 -7.42 0.13 13.73
C PRO A 26 -6.31 0.01 12.67
N SER A 27 -6.50 0.70 11.54
CA SER A 27 -5.50 0.82 10.48
C SER A 27 -5.24 2.30 10.20
N PRO A 28 -4.46 2.97 11.06
CA PRO A 28 -4.17 4.39 10.92
C PRO A 28 -3.22 4.66 9.74
N GLU A 29 -3.24 5.90 9.28
CA GLU A 29 -2.29 6.40 8.28
C GLU A 29 -0.87 6.44 8.86
N PRO A 30 0.15 5.86 8.17
CA PRO A 30 1.54 5.95 8.61
C PRO A 30 2.07 7.36 8.36
N ILE A 31 2.68 7.96 9.37
CA ILE A 31 3.23 9.33 9.29
C ILE A 31 4.74 9.40 9.43
N LEU A 32 5.36 8.35 9.98
CA LEU A 32 6.77 8.31 10.28
C LEU A 32 7.33 6.89 10.12
N ILE A 33 8.56 6.81 9.60
CA ILE A 33 9.39 5.61 9.59
C ILE A 33 10.65 5.96 10.39
N PRO A 34 10.81 5.48 11.63
CA PRO A 34 11.94 5.86 12.49
C PRO A 34 13.31 5.56 11.89
N ASP A 35 13.42 4.44 11.16
CA ASP A 35 14.69 3.96 10.61
C ASP A 35 15.05 4.56 9.23
N ILE A 36 14.33 5.56 8.78
CA ILE A 36 14.52 6.13 7.43
C ILE A 36 15.96 6.56 7.16
N SER A 37 16.63 7.18 8.13
CA SER A 37 18.02 7.63 7.99
C SER A 37 19.01 6.47 7.82
N VAL A 38 18.75 5.34 8.48
CA VAL A 38 19.56 4.12 8.32
C VAL A 38 19.37 3.54 6.93
N ILE A 39 18.12 3.48 6.45
CA ILE A 39 17.78 3.02 5.09
C ILE A 39 18.50 3.89 4.05
N GLU A 40 18.47 5.22 4.19
CA GLU A 40 19.17 6.15 3.31
C GLU A 40 20.69 5.90 3.26
N ILE A 41 21.32 5.65 4.41
CA ILE A 41 22.75 5.33 4.48
C ILE A 41 23.05 4.04 3.71
N LEU A 42 22.27 2.99 3.91
CA LEU A 42 22.45 1.72 3.22
C LEU A 42 22.30 1.86 1.70
N LEU A 43 21.28 2.58 1.25
CA LEU A 43 21.05 2.85 -0.18
C LEU A 43 22.21 3.63 -0.80
N LYS A 44 22.78 4.64 -0.12
CA LYS A 44 23.96 5.38 -0.58
C LYS A 44 25.20 4.48 -0.75
N HIS A 45 25.25 3.36 -0.04
CA HIS A 45 26.29 2.34 -0.20
C HIS A 45 25.93 1.23 -1.18
N ASN A 46 24.90 1.42 -2.01
CA ASN A 46 24.38 0.44 -2.98
C ASN A 46 23.92 -0.88 -2.34
N ILE A 47 23.43 -0.84 -1.11
CA ILE A 47 22.88 -2.00 -0.41
C ILE A 47 21.38 -2.05 -0.67
N ILE A 48 20.88 -3.20 -1.14
CA ILE A 48 19.43 -3.46 -1.29
C ILE A 48 18.84 -3.66 0.10
N VAL A 49 17.84 -2.87 0.44
CA VAL A 49 17.18 -2.91 1.76
C VAL A 49 15.81 -3.57 1.64
N ILE A 50 15.57 -4.62 2.43
CA ILE A 50 14.25 -5.24 2.61
C ILE A 50 13.69 -4.71 3.92
N CYS A 51 12.58 -3.97 3.86
CA CYS A 51 11.99 -3.30 5.02
C CYS A 51 10.46 -3.28 4.96
N ALA A 52 9.83 -2.78 6.03
CA ALA A 52 8.39 -2.64 6.22
C ALA A 52 7.57 -3.93 6.22
N GLY A 53 7.96 -5.00 5.52
CA GLY A 53 7.20 -6.27 5.49
C GLY A 53 5.72 -6.07 5.15
N GLY A 54 4.83 -6.45 6.03
CA GLY A 54 3.37 -6.29 5.88
C GLY A 54 2.83 -4.90 6.21
N GLY A 55 3.70 -3.88 6.42
CA GLY A 55 3.33 -2.51 6.80
C GLY A 55 4.18 -1.91 7.92
N GLY A 56 5.02 -2.74 8.55
CA GLY A 56 5.84 -2.36 9.69
C GLY A 56 5.16 -2.62 11.04
N ILE A 57 5.90 -2.41 12.12
CA ILE A 57 5.41 -2.52 13.50
C ILE A 57 4.78 -1.18 13.88
N PRO A 58 3.47 -1.14 14.19
CA PRO A 58 2.80 0.09 14.58
C PRO A 58 3.32 0.57 15.95
N ILE A 59 3.78 1.81 15.97
CA ILE A 59 4.27 2.46 17.20
C ILE A 59 3.68 3.86 17.34
N VAL A 60 3.58 4.32 18.57
CA VAL A 60 3.27 5.73 18.89
C VAL A 60 4.45 6.32 19.64
N ARG A 61 4.90 7.50 19.21
CA ARG A 61 5.94 8.25 19.91
C ARG A 61 5.32 8.98 21.09
N GLN A 62 5.92 8.80 22.27
CA GLN A 62 5.52 9.45 23.49
C GLN A 62 6.14 10.83 23.63
N ALA A 63 5.61 11.64 24.55
CA ALA A 63 6.12 13.00 24.83
C ALA A 63 7.57 13.02 25.34
N ASP A 64 8.02 11.96 25.99
CA ASP A 64 9.40 11.78 26.45
C ASP A 64 10.37 11.30 25.37
N GLY A 65 9.89 11.14 24.12
CA GLY A 65 10.67 10.65 22.98
C GLY A 65 10.75 9.13 22.85
N SER A 66 10.26 8.38 23.80
CA SER A 66 10.15 6.91 23.70
C SER A 66 9.11 6.48 22.66
N SER A 67 9.15 5.23 22.25
CA SER A 67 8.15 4.64 21.36
C SER A 67 7.55 3.40 22.00
N ILE A 68 6.23 3.27 21.91
CA ILE A 68 5.51 2.09 22.36
C ILE A 68 4.77 1.44 21.22
N GLY A 69 4.74 0.11 21.19
CA GLY A 69 3.92 -0.67 20.26
C GLY A 69 2.43 -0.47 20.56
N VAL A 70 1.61 -0.42 19.53
CA VAL A 70 0.15 -0.30 19.66
C VAL A 70 -0.55 -1.39 18.87
N GLU A 71 -1.75 -1.74 19.31
CA GLU A 71 -2.59 -2.72 18.62
C GLU A 71 -3.25 -2.09 17.39
N ALA A 72 -2.57 -2.17 16.26
CA ALA A 72 -2.99 -1.63 14.99
C ALA A 72 -2.37 -2.44 13.84
N VAL A 73 -2.79 -2.19 12.61
CA VAL A 73 -2.14 -2.68 11.37
C VAL A 73 -1.92 -1.50 10.47
N ILE A 74 -0.69 -1.28 10.06
CA ILE A 74 -0.39 -0.30 9.02
C ILE A 74 -0.56 -0.98 7.67
N ASP A 75 -1.30 -0.33 6.77
CA ASP A 75 -1.44 -0.81 5.39
C ASP A 75 -0.07 -0.78 4.68
N LYS A 76 0.29 -1.90 4.04
CA LYS A 76 1.61 -2.06 3.39
C LYS A 76 1.78 -1.16 2.17
N ASP A 77 0.69 -0.87 1.45
CA ASP A 77 0.74 -0.03 0.25
C ASP A 77 0.97 1.42 0.66
N LYS A 78 0.31 1.88 1.74
CA LYS A 78 0.53 3.20 2.36
C LYS A 78 1.93 3.33 2.99
N ALA A 79 2.40 2.31 3.68
CA ALA A 79 3.76 2.28 4.23
C ALA A 79 4.81 2.37 3.12
N SER A 80 4.61 1.66 2.01
CA SER A 80 5.50 1.69 0.84
C SER A 80 5.49 3.04 0.15
N ALA A 81 4.33 3.68 0.00
CA ALA A 81 4.21 5.02 -0.55
C ALA A 81 4.93 6.07 0.33
N LEU A 82 4.74 6.00 1.67
CA LEU A 82 5.45 6.87 2.60
C LEU A 82 6.97 6.67 2.52
N LEU A 83 7.44 5.42 2.47
CA LEU A 83 8.85 5.09 2.33
C LEU A 83 9.42 5.66 1.03
N ALA A 84 8.76 5.42 -0.10
CA ALA A 84 9.17 5.91 -1.41
C ALA A 84 9.25 7.45 -1.45
N LYS A 85 8.25 8.14 -0.86
CA LYS A 85 8.24 9.60 -0.71
C LYS A 85 9.43 10.10 0.10
N LYS A 86 9.70 9.48 1.25
CA LYS A 86 10.80 9.88 2.15
C LYS A 86 12.17 9.67 1.54
N LEU A 87 12.34 8.62 0.74
CA LEU A 87 13.59 8.30 0.05
C LEU A 87 13.76 9.08 -1.27
N GLY A 88 12.77 9.82 -1.74
CA GLY A 88 12.79 10.48 -3.04
C GLY A 88 12.92 9.49 -4.20
N ALA A 89 12.21 8.35 -4.11
CA ALA A 89 12.26 7.32 -5.13
C ALA A 89 11.72 7.82 -6.48
N ASP A 90 12.34 7.38 -7.57
CA ASP A 90 11.90 7.70 -8.93
C ASP A 90 10.64 6.94 -9.32
N MET A 91 10.42 5.76 -8.70
CA MET A 91 9.29 4.91 -9.00
C MET A 91 8.84 4.11 -7.77
N LEU A 92 7.51 4.02 -7.60
CA LEU A 92 6.85 3.08 -6.70
C LEU A 92 6.24 1.95 -7.53
N LEU A 93 6.74 0.73 -7.36
CA LEU A 93 6.24 -0.45 -8.07
C LEU A 93 5.43 -1.33 -7.14
N MET A 94 4.13 -1.45 -7.41
CA MET A 94 3.20 -2.29 -6.64
C MET A 94 2.86 -3.55 -7.42
N LEU A 95 3.38 -4.68 -6.96
CA LEU A 95 3.18 -5.97 -7.60
C LEU A 95 2.03 -6.73 -6.95
N THR A 96 1.15 -7.26 -7.77
CA THR A 96 -0.10 -7.92 -7.38
C THR A 96 -0.38 -9.11 -8.30
N ASP A 97 -1.53 -9.76 -8.13
CA ASP A 97 -1.98 -10.92 -8.89
C ASP A 97 -2.71 -10.59 -10.20
N VAL A 98 -2.98 -9.30 -10.45
CA VAL A 98 -3.58 -8.82 -11.71
C VAL A 98 -2.55 -8.07 -12.54
N ASP A 99 -2.66 -8.19 -13.86
CA ASP A 99 -1.69 -7.64 -14.82
C ASP A 99 -1.84 -6.13 -15.04
N ASN A 100 -3.04 -5.58 -14.86
CA ASN A 100 -3.35 -4.16 -15.05
C ASN A 100 -4.42 -3.70 -14.07
N ILE A 101 -4.58 -2.39 -13.92
CA ILE A 101 -5.84 -1.80 -13.45
C ILE A 101 -6.84 -1.85 -14.61
N TYR A 102 -8.10 -2.13 -14.30
CA TYR A 102 -9.17 -2.24 -15.29
C TYR A 102 -10.28 -1.24 -15.02
N LYS A 103 -10.81 -0.65 -16.11
CA LYS A 103 -12.13 -0.02 -16.09
C LYS A 103 -13.19 -1.11 -16.11
N ASN A 104 -14.31 -0.89 -15.43
CA ASN A 104 -15.48 -1.76 -15.44
C ASN A 104 -15.14 -3.24 -15.13
N TRP A 105 -14.35 -3.46 -14.09
CA TRP A 105 -13.92 -4.81 -13.68
C TRP A 105 -15.10 -5.75 -13.51
N GLY A 106 -15.04 -6.92 -14.18
CA GLY A 106 -16.08 -7.95 -14.14
C GLY A 106 -17.31 -7.67 -15.00
N MET A 107 -17.30 -6.61 -15.84
CA MET A 107 -18.36 -6.28 -16.77
C MET A 107 -17.96 -6.61 -18.21
N ASP A 108 -18.95 -6.76 -19.13
CA ASP A 108 -18.71 -7.07 -20.54
C ASP A 108 -17.83 -6.03 -21.27
N ASN A 109 -17.84 -4.79 -20.78
CA ASN A 109 -17.05 -3.68 -21.33
C ASN A 109 -15.77 -3.43 -20.52
N GLN A 110 -15.26 -4.43 -19.81
CA GLN A 110 -14.00 -4.36 -19.09
C GLN A 110 -12.85 -4.03 -20.05
N SER A 111 -11.99 -3.09 -19.66
CA SER A 111 -10.81 -2.72 -20.45
C SER A 111 -9.62 -2.38 -19.54
N SER A 112 -8.42 -2.80 -19.93
CA SER A 112 -7.19 -2.52 -19.19
C SER A 112 -6.75 -1.07 -19.36
N ILE A 113 -6.11 -0.53 -18.31
CA ILE A 113 -5.52 0.81 -18.29
C ILE A 113 -4.01 0.65 -18.36
N GLY A 114 -3.39 1.11 -19.46
CA GLY A 114 -1.93 1.04 -19.61
C GLY A 114 -1.22 2.24 -18.98
N LYS A 115 -1.65 3.48 -19.34
CA LYS A 115 -1.09 4.73 -18.80
C LYS A 115 -2.22 5.68 -18.43
N ILE A 116 -2.07 6.35 -17.29
CA ILE A 116 -3.12 7.24 -16.80
C ILE A 116 -2.52 8.30 -15.87
N THR A 117 -3.08 9.50 -15.91
CA THR A 117 -2.72 10.56 -14.96
C THR A 117 -3.43 10.37 -13.61
N VAL A 118 -2.86 10.95 -12.54
CA VAL A 118 -3.52 10.96 -11.23
C VAL A 118 -4.90 11.61 -11.32
N SER A 119 -5.04 12.70 -12.07
CA SER A 119 -6.34 13.39 -12.24
C SER A 119 -7.41 12.50 -12.87
N GLU A 120 -7.06 11.68 -13.85
CA GLU A 120 -8.00 10.78 -14.52
C GLU A 120 -8.39 9.60 -13.62
N ILE A 121 -7.41 8.95 -12.97
CA ILE A 121 -7.67 7.76 -12.15
C ILE A 121 -8.42 8.09 -10.86
N SER A 122 -8.21 9.27 -10.28
CA SER A 122 -8.92 9.73 -9.08
C SER A 122 -10.43 9.92 -9.29
N ASN A 123 -10.88 10.03 -10.53
CA ASN A 123 -12.31 10.10 -10.88
C ASN A 123 -12.95 8.71 -11.07
N MET A 124 -12.20 7.63 -10.86
CA MET A 124 -12.68 6.25 -11.01
C MET A 124 -12.96 5.64 -9.64
N SER A 125 -13.87 4.68 -9.62
CA SER A 125 -14.19 3.90 -8.42
C SER A 125 -13.56 2.52 -8.51
N PHE A 126 -12.88 2.11 -7.44
CA PHE A 126 -12.23 0.81 -7.31
C PHE A 126 -12.73 0.06 -6.08
N ALA A 127 -12.63 -1.27 -6.09
CA ALA A 127 -13.03 -2.09 -4.96
C ALA A 127 -12.19 -1.76 -3.70
N ASN A 128 -12.86 -1.46 -2.59
CA ASN A 128 -12.25 -1.01 -1.34
C ASN A 128 -11.31 -2.03 -0.67
N GLY A 129 -11.39 -3.30 -1.02
CA GLY A 129 -10.62 -4.37 -0.35
C GLY A 129 -9.33 -4.80 -1.06
N SER A 130 -9.06 -4.31 -2.28
CA SER A 130 -7.93 -4.79 -3.07
C SER A 130 -7.24 -3.71 -3.90
N MET A 131 -7.85 -3.27 -4.99
CA MET A 131 -7.25 -2.30 -5.91
C MET A 131 -7.33 -0.85 -5.40
N GLY A 132 -8.41 -0.47 -4.72
CA GLY A 132 -8.60 0.89 -4.20
C GLY A 132 -7.43 1.41 -3.37
N PRO A 133 -7.00 0.71 -2.30
CA PRO A 133 -5.85 1.12 -1.49
C PRO A 133 -4.54 1.27 -2.26
N LYS A 134 -4.30 0.40 -3.27
CA LYS A 134 -3.11 0.51 -4.13
C LYS A 134 -3.13 1.75 -5.01
N VAL A 135 -4.28 2.04 -5.62
CA VAL A 135 -4.46 3.25 -6.44
C VAL A 135 -4.30 4.50 -5.59
N GLU A 136 -4.91 4.54 -4.40
CA GLU A 136 -4.78 5.64 -3.44
C GLU A 136 -3.29 5.88 -3.09
N ALA A 137 -2.58 4.84 -2.64
CA ALA A 137 -1.17 4.94 -2.27
C ALA A 137 -0.27 5.33 -3.47
N ALA A 138 -0.57 4.85 -4.67
CA ALA A 138 0.14 5.22 -5.90
C ALA A 138 -0.08 6.71 -6.22
N CYS A 139 -1.32 7.19 -6.16
CA CYS A 139 -1.65 8.60 -6.39
C CYS A 139 -0.99 9.51 -5.35
N ASP A 140 -0.99 9.12 -4.08
CA ASP A 140 -0.34 9.87 -3.00
C ASP A 140 1.17 10.00 -3.21
N PHE A 141 1.81 8.93 -3.68
CA PHE A 141 3.23 8.96 -4.02
C PHE A 141 3.50 9.91 -5.20
N VAL A 142 2.78 9.76 -6.31
CA VAL A 142 2.96 10.59 -7.52
C VAL A 142 2.70 12.06 -7.24
N ASN A 143 1.62 12.39 -6.51
CA ASN A 143 1.30 13.78 -6.15
C ASN A 143 2.36 14.44 -5.25
N ALA A 144 3.04 13.65 -4.42
CA ALA A 144 4.02 14.16 -3.46
C ALA A 144 5.47 14.09 -3.95
N SER A 145 5.70 13.58 -5.16
CA SER A 145 7.02 13.40 -5.75
C SER A 145 7.01 13.78 -7.23
N SER A 146 8.18 13.73 -7.87
CA SER A 146 8.27 13.77 -9.34
C SER A 146 8.33 12.36 -9.96
N GLY A 147 8.06 11.35 -9.15
CA GLY A 147 8.13 9.95 -9.53
C GLY A 147 6.87 9.45 -10.25
N LYS A 148 6.90 8.18 -10.60
CA LYS A 148 5.79 7.45 -11.24
C LYS A 148 5.44 6.22 -10.42
N ALA A 149 4.18 5.78 -10.47
CA ALA A 149 3.81 4.52 -9.87
C ALA A 149 3.41 3.49 -10.94
N GLY A 150 3.85 2.24 -10.75
CA GLY A 150 3.51 1.11 -11.61
C GLY A 150 2.74 0.05 -10.84
N ILE A 151 1.67 -0.49 -11.43
CA ILE A 151 0.86 -1.57 -10.85
C ILE A 151 0.71 -2.70 -11.86
N GLY A 152 0.99 -3.93 -11.44
CA GLY A 152 0.83 -5.13 -12.28
C GLY A 152 1.46 -6.37 -11.66
N THR A 153 1.68 -7.42 -12.47
CA THR A 153 2.16 -8.71 -11.96
C THR A 153 3.67 -8.74 -11.70
N LEU A 154 4.08 -9.58 -10.75
CA LEU A 154 5.50 -9.78 -10.45
C LEU A 154 6.33 -10.21 -11.67
N LYS A 155 5.78 -11.09 -12.51
CA LYS A 155 6.48 -11.57 -13.73
C LYS A 155 6.77 -10.46 -14.73
N ASP A 156 5.99 -9.40 -14.71
CA ASP A 156 6.10 -8.27 -15.64
C ASP A 156 6.82 -7.05 -15.02
N ALA A 157 7.40 -7.19 -13.84
CA ALA A 157 8.00 -6.08 -13.08
C ALA A 157 8.93 -5.19 -13.92
N LEU A 158 9.85 -5.76 -14.69
CA LEU A 158 10.75 -5.01 -15.56
C LEU A 158 10.00 -4.32 -16.72
N ASN A 159 9.03 -5.01 -17.32
CA ASN A 159 8.21 -4.42 -18.38
C ASN A 159 7.35 -3.25 -17.88
N ILE A 160 6.89 -3.31 -16.62
CA ILE A 160 6.15 -2.21 -15.99
C ILE A 160 7.05 -1.00 -15.79
N ILE A 161 8.28 -1.19 -15.33
CA ILE A 161 9.27 -0.11 -15.19
C ILE A 161 9.54 0.56 -16.54
N GLU A 162 9.62 -0.22 -17.61
CA GLU A 162 9.81 0.27 -18.98
C GLU A 162 8.54 0.83 -19.61
N GLY A 163 7.39 0.75 -18.95
CA GLY A 163 6.10 1.20 -19.46
C GLY A 163 5.53 0.36 -20.61
N LYS A 164 5.92 -0.92 -20.69
CA LYS A 164 5.50 -1.91 -21.70
C LYS A 164 4.40 -2.86 -21.19
N ALA A 165 4.18 -2.93 -19.90
CA ALA A 165 3.14 -3.74 -19.24
C ALA A 165 2.58 -3.01 -18.03
N GLY A 166 1.53 -3.57 -17.42
CA GLY A 166 0.91 -3.01 -16.24
C GLY A 166 0.21 -1.68 -16.47
N THR A 167 -0.18 -1.03 -15.39
CA THR A 167 -0.68 0.35 -15.38
C THR A 167 0.39 1.28 -14.83
N LEU A 168 0.74 2.32 -15.58
CA LEU A 168 1.64 3.39 -15.16
C LEU A 168 0.83 4.64 -14.82
N ILE A 169 0.99 5.16 -13.59
CA ILE A 169 0.36 6.38 -13.06
C ILE A 169 1.43 7.48 -12.97
N PHE A 170 1.12 8.70 -13.46
CA PHE A 170 2.04 9.85 -13.50
C PHE A 170 1.31 11.18 -13.34
#